data_57cc28b2be94f7268293590586c0f7f2
#
_entry.id   57cc28b2be94f7268293590586c0f7f2
#
_cell.length_a   1.000
_cell.length_b   1.000
_cell.length_c   1.000
_cell.angle_alpha   90.00
_cell.angle_beta   90.00
_cell.angle_gamma   90.00
#
_symmetry.space_group_name_H-M   'P 1'
#
loop_
_entity.id
_entity.type
_entity.pdbx_description
1 polymer ?
#
loop_
_entity_poly.entity_id
_entity_poly.type
_entity_poly.pdbx_seq_one_letter_code
_entity_poly.pdbx_strand_id
1 'polypeptide(L)'
;MKKTLFLIFATLLTFTAVAGNPLRLMSYNVKNANGMDNVCSYQRIADAINKVQPDVVAIQELDSMTNRSGQKYVLQEIATLAKMNAYFAPAINYDGGKYGIGILSKETPMRVKTYALPGREEERALLMAEFPDFIFCCTHLSLTEEDRMKSLDIVKAIAETTKKPLFLAGDFNAEPESAFIKEIQKNFQILSNPKQATFPAPEPKETIDYIIASKQTTPTFVVQSSQVLNEPVASDHRPLFVELKTAETAEKIFRTKPYLQNPLNNGITVMWETNVPSYCWVEYGTDTLQLNKVRTIVDGQVVCNNTLHKIRLDGLNPGQKYYYRICSQEILLYQAYRKVFGNTAQSTFSEFTLPTSDKENFTAVVFNDLHKHSATFQALCKQIKDLNYDFAVFNGDCVDDPANPDEATAFISELTEGVGGDRIPVFFMRGNHEIRNAYSIGLRDHYDYVGDKTYGSFNWGDTRIVMLDCGEDKLDSHWVYYGLNDFTQLRNEQLDFLKQEMASKEFKKATKHILIHHIPLYGNYEKNLCIDLWGKLMEKAPFNVSLNAHTHDYAFHPKGELGNNYPVIIGGGYQMDSATVMIIKKKGKELRIKVLNAKGETLLDKEV
;
A
#
# COMPACT_ATOMS: atom_id res chain seq x y z
N MET A 1 50.40 10.03 -14.71
CA MET A 1 49.27 10.39 -13.81
C MET A 1 48.07 9.54 -14.21
N LYS A 2 47.81 8.47 -13.48
CA LYS A 2 46.67 7.55 -13.71
C LYS A 2 45.46 8.14 -12.98
N LYS A 3 44.38 8.48 -13.74
CA LYS A 3 43.07 8.82 -13.14
C LYS A 3 42.31 7.54 -12.84
N THR A 4 42.16 7.24 -11.56
CA THR A 4 41.34 6.16 -11.07
C THR A 4 39.88 6.65 -11.06
N LEU A 5 39.04 6.03 -11.89
CA LEU A 5 37.59 6.26 -11.97
C LEU A 5 36.94 5.43 -10.88
N PHE A 6 36.40 6.06 -9.84
CA PHE A 6 35.55 5.38 -8.86
C PHE A 6 34.14 5.29 -9.42
N LEU A 7 33.70 4.08 -9.80
CA LEU A 7 32.29 3.77 -10.07
C LEU A 7 31.60 3.56 -8.71
N ILE A 8 30.76 4.50 -8.32
CA ILE A 8 29.83 4.30 -7.21
C ILE A 8 28.61 3.55 -7.78
N PHE A 9 28.48 2.28 -7.43
CA PHE A 9 27.25 1.52 -7.66
C PHE A 9 26.21 2.01 -6.62
N ALA A 10 25.29 2.87 -7.07
CA ALA A 10 24.07 3.13 -6.33
C ALA A 10 23.14 1.90 -6.52
N THR A 11 23.03 1.07 -5.51
CA THR A 11 21.97 0.05 -5.45
C THR A 11 20.64 0.77 -5.26
N LEU A 12 19.89 0.94 -6.34
CA LEU A 12 18.47 1.26 -6.27
C LEU A 12 17.76 0.07 -5.58
N LEU A 13 17.41 0.25 -4.32
CA LEU A 13 16.39 -0.56 -3.67
C LEU A 13 15.02 -0.10 -4.24
N THR A 14 14.58 -0.75 -5.28
CA THR A 14 13.18 -0.67 -5.71
C THR A 14 12.34 -1.38 -4.67
N PHE A 15 11.74 -0.64 -3.75
CA PHE A 15 10.63 -1.15 -2.97
C PHE A 15 9.42 -1.28 -3.91
N THR A 16 9.29 -2.43 -4.53
CA THR A 16 8.01 -2.83 -5.12
C THR A 16 7.05 -3.07 -3.96
N ALA A 17 5.90 -2.41 -3.96
CA ALA A 17 4.80 -2.75 -3.08
C ALA A 17 4.54 -4.25 -3.23
N VAL A 18 4.84 -5.02 -2.19
CA VAL A 18 4.67 -6.48 -2.19
C VAL A 18 3.19 -6.74 -2.02
N ALA A 19 2.44 -6.72 -3.12
CA ALA A 19 1.26 -7.56 -3.22
C ALA A 19 1.75 -8.97 -2.89
N GLY A 20 1.18 -9.63 -1.87
CA GLY A 20 1.65 -10.94 -1.41
C GLY A 20 1.91 -11.83 -2.61
N ASN A 21 3.07 -12.50 -2.65
CA ASN A 21 3.44 -13.36 -3.76
C ASN A 21 2.30 -14.35 -4.01
N PRO A 22 1.82 -14.52 -5.26
CA PRO A 22 0.75 -15.46 -5.55
C PRO A 22 1.17 -16.87 -5.11
N LEU A 23 0.28 -17.57 -4.40
CA LEU A 23 0.49 -18.98 -4.05
C LEU A 23 0.32 -19.84 -5.32
N ARG A 24 1.37 -20.51 -5.76
CA ARG A 24 1.37 -21.37 -6.92
C ARG A 24 1.33 -22.83 -6.51
N LEU A 25 0.25 -23.52 -6.86
CA LEU A 25 0.05 -24.93 -6.62
C LEU A 25 0.11 -25.67 -7.95
N MET A 26 0.82 -26.81 -8.00
CA MET A 26 1.02 -27.61 -9.20
C MET A 26 0.67 -29.07 -8.95
N SER A 27 0.19 -29.78 -9.97
CA SER A 27 0.05 -31.24 -10.00
C SER A 27 0.74 -31.81 -11.24
N TYR A 28 1.45 -32.91 -11.07
CA TYR A 28 2.12 -33.59 -12.16
C TYR A 28 2.23 -35.10 -11.91
N ASN A 29 1.50 -35.91 -12.70
CA ASN A 29 1.75 -37.35 -12.81
C ASN A 29 2.99 -37.53 -13.69
N VAL A 30 4.06 -38.10 -13.15
CA VAL A 30 5.38 -38.16 -13.80
C VAL A 30 5.75 -39.50 -14.39
N LYS A 31 4.87 -40.50 -14.30
CA LYS A 31 5.13 -41.86 -14.86
C LYS A 31 6.54 -42.36 -14.50
N ASN A 32 6.89 -42.34 -13.22
CA ASN A 32 8.24 -42.64 -12.71
C ASN A 32 9.40 -41.95 -13.47
N ALA A 33 9.15 -40.75 -14.02
CA ALA A 33 10.04 -39.98 -14.90
C ALA A 33 10.41 -40.64 -16.23
N ASN A 34 9.60 -41.62 -16.70
CA ASN A 34 9.77 -42.25 -17.98
C ASN A 34 8.95 -41.53 -19.07
N GLY A 35 9.66 -40.84 -19.95
CA GLY A 35 9.05 -40.03 -21.01
C GLY A 35 8.33 -40.87 -22.10
N MET A 36 7.58 -40.17 -22.95
CA MET A 36 6.88 -40.77 -24.10
C MET A 36 7.85 -41.36 -25.16
N ASP A 37 9.11 -41.00 -25.10
CA ASP A 37 10.22 -41.55 -25.89
C ASP A 37 10.92 -42.73 -25.17
N ASN A 38 10.36 -43.23 -24.06
CA ASN A 38 10.93 -44.28 -23.22
C ASN A 38 12.29 -43.91 -22.60
N VAL A 39 12.61 -42.63 -22.47
CA VAL A 39 13.83 -42.15 -21.81
C VAL A 39 13.48 -41.65 -20.41
N CYS A 40 14.05 -42.29 -19.39
CA CYS A 40 13.94 -41.83 -18.02
C CYS A 40 14.77 -40.55 -17.81
N SER A 41 14.12 -39.44 -17.39
CA SER A 41 14.81 -38.15 -17.19
C SER A 41 14.19 -37.31 -16.06
N TYR A 42 14.83 -37.32 -14.92
CA TYR A 42 14.47 -36.47 -13.79
C TYR A 42 14.64 -34.97 -14.11
N GLN A 43 15.61 -34.64 -14.96
CA GLN A 43 15.86 -33.27 -15.40
C GLN A 43 14.66 -32.67 -16.16
N ARG A 44 14.04 -33.45 -17.08
CA ARG A 44 12.85 -32.97 -17.83
C ARG A 44 11.68 -32.65 -16.90
N ILE A 45 11.46 -33.47 -15.88
CA ILE A 45 10.42 -33.24 -14.88
C ILE A 45 10.75 -31.96 -14.06
N ALA A 46 12.00 -31.85 -13.59
CA ALA A 46 12.45 -30.68 -12.86
C ALA A 46 12.39 -29.40 -13.70
N ASP A 47 12.72 -29.47 -14.99
CA ASP A 47 12.64 -28.32 -15.91
C ASP A 47 11.19 -27.83 -16.07
N ALA A 48 10.21 -28.75 -16.16
CA ALA A 48 8.80 -28.41 -16.21
C ALA A 48 8.33 -27.71 -14.90
N ILE A 49 8.78 -28.20 -13.75
CA ILE A 49 8.51 -27.58 -12.44
C ILE A 49 9.17 -26.20 -12.35
N ASN A 50 10.43 -26.08 -12.76
CA ASN A 50 11.19 -24.83 -12.69
C ASN A 50 10.64 -23.74 -13.63
N LYS A 51 9.96 -24.06 -14.73
CA LYS A 51 9.25 -23.09 -15.58
C LYS A 51 8.13 -22.36 -14.83
N VAL A 52 7.45 -23.04 -13.92
CA VAL A 52 6.31 -22.49 -13.14
C VAL A 52 6.77 -21.82 -11.85
N GLN A 53 7.87 -22.27 -11.25
CA GLN A 53 8.31 -21.85 -9.94
C GLN A 53 7.23 -22.04 -8.85
N PRO A 54 6.56 -23.21 -8.76
CA PRO A 54 5.48 -23.43 -7.82
C PRO A 54 5.98 -23.39 -6.37
N ASP A 55 5.09 -23.10 -5.43
CA ASP A 55 5.41 -23.16 -4.01
C ASP A 55 5.26 -24.58 -3.48
N VAL A 56 4.27 -25.32 -4.01
CA VAL A 56 4.03 -26.74 -3.69
C VAL A 56 3.60 -27.50 -4.93
N VAL A 57 4.10 -28.73 -5.07
CA VAL A 57 3.80 -29.66 -6.19
C VAL A 57 3.31 -30.99 -5.64
N ALA A 58 2.18 -31.47 -6.15
CA ALA A 58 1.73 -32.85 -6.00
C ALA A 58 2.29 -33.69 -7.14
N ILE A 59 2.98 -34.78 -6.81
CA ILE A 59 3.57 -35.67 -7.82
C ILE A 59 3.03 -37.08 -7.64
N GLN A 60 2.57 -37.68 -8.75
CA GLN A 60 2.03 -39.01 -8.78
C GLN A 60 2.98 -39.95 -9.55
N GLU A 61 2.82 -41.26 -9.35
CA GLU A 61 3.56 -42.31 -9.99
C GLU A 61 5.08 -42.28 -9.74
N LEU A 62 5.45 -42.30 -8.46
CA LEU A 62 6.83 -42.24 -8.01
C LEU A 62 7.37 -43.62 -7.57
N ASP A 63 8.48 -43.99 -8.11
CA ASP A 63 9.29 -45.13 -7.61
C ASP A 63 10.21 -44.67 -6.46
N SER A 64 10.38 -45.55 -5.49
CA SER A 64 11.35 -45.41 -4.43
C SER A 64 12.10 -46.71 -4.24
N MET A 65 13.37 -46.75 -4.60
CA MET A 65 14.28 -47.89 -4.44
C MET A 65 13.81 -49.14 -5.19
N THR A 66 13.09 -48.99 -6.30
CA THR A 66 12.68 -50.12 -7.17
C THR A 66 13.82 -50.57 -8.08
N ASN A 67 13.76 -51.81 -8.56
CA ASN A 67 14.76 -52.31 -9.52
C ASN A 67 14.69 -51.54 -10.85
N ARG A 68 13.49 -51.22 -11.33
CA ARG A 68 13.30 -50.46 -12.60
C ARG A 68 13.81 -49.00 -12.48
N SER A 69 13.83 -48.41 -11.30
CA SER A 69 14.41 -47.09 -11.09
C SER A 69 15.93 -47.10 -10.86
N GLY A 70 16.55 -48.30 -10.91
CA GLY A 70 17.96 -48.47 -10.56
C GLY A 70 18.24 -48.20 -9.08
N GLN A 71 17.31 -48.55 -8.20
CA GLN A 71 17.39 -48.35 -6.76
C GLN A 71 17.52 -46.88 -6.35
N LYS A 72 16.90 -45.97 -7.12
CA LYS A 72 16.93 -44.54 -6.84
C LYS A 72 15.68 -44.09 -6.09
N TYR A 73 15.83 -43.04 -5.34
CA TYR A 73 14.75 -42.25 -4.73
C TYR A 73 14.29 -41.20 -5.77
N VAL A 74 13.37 -41.56 -6.65
CA VAL A 74 12.96 -40.73 -7.82
C VAL A 74 12.54 -39.32 -7.37
N LEU A 75 11.74 -39.21 -6.31
CA LEU A 75 11.30 -37.92 -5.81
C LEU A 75 12.47 -37.05 -5.34
N GLN A 76 13.48 -37.63 -4.67
CA GLN A 76 14.64 -36.88 -4.18
C GLN A 76 15.56 -36.40 -5.33
N GLU A 77 15.69 -37.20 -6.38
CA GLU A 77 16.41 -36.80 -7.61
C GLU A 77 15.75 -35.56 -8.24
N ILE A 78 14.42 -35.58 -8.39
CA ILE A 78 13.65 -34.46 -8.91
C ILE A 78 13.75 -33.25 -7.97
N ALA A 79 13.60 -33.45 -6.65
CA ALA A 79 13.67 -32.40 -5.64
C ALA A 79 15.00 -31.64 -5.66
N THR A 80 16.12 -32.38 -5.80
CA THR A 80 17.45 -31.80 -5.88
C THR A 80 17.59 -30.86 -7.09
N LEU A 81 17.09 -31.28 -8.25
CA LEU A 81 17.10 -30.48 -9.49
C LEU A 81 16.13 -29.30 -9.46
N ALA A 82 14.99 -29.47 -8.79
CA ALA A 82 13.98 -28.41 -8.60
C ALA A 82 14.30 -27.48 -7.42
N LYS A 83 15.30 -27.80 -6.58
CA LYS A 83 15.67 -27.08 -5.34
C LYS A 83 14.51 -26.96 -4.36
N MET A 84 13.79 -28.07 -4.14
CA MET A 84 12.64 -28.15 -3.25
C MET A 84 12.82 -29.26 -2.21
N ASN A 85 12.06 -29.19 -1.12
CA ASN A 85 11.98 -30.25 -0.11
C ASN A 85 11.08 -31.38 -0.62
N ALA A 86 11.41 -32.64 -0.30
CA ALA A 86 10.73 -33.84 -0.77
C ALA A 86 10.04 -34.61 0.36
N TYR A 87 8.78 -34.99 0.14
CA TYR A 87 7.98 -35.80 1.07
C TYR A 87 7.31 -36.92 0.29
N PHE A 88 7.61 -38.19 0.61
CA PHE A 88 7.10 -39.35 -0.11
C PHE A 88 6.09 -40.14 0.74
N ALA A 89 5.03 -40.59 0.11
CA ALA A 89 4.06 -41.54 0.67
C ALA A 89 3.96 -42.79 -0.17
N PRO A 90 4.39 -43.96 0.33
CA PRO A 90 4.20 -45.22 -0.36
C PRO A 90 2.72 -45.61 -0.38
N ALA A 91 2.25 -46.10 -1.51
CA ALA A 91 0.96 -46.77 -1.67
C ALA A 91 1.13 -48.27 -1.60
N ILE A 92 2.07 -48.84 -2.35
CA ILE A 92 2.33 -50.29 -2.44
C ILE A 92 3.82 -50.61 -2.36
N ASN A 93 4.13 -51.89 -2.06
CA ASN A 93 5.43 -52.48 -2.31
C ASN A 93 5.48 -52.89 -3.78
N TYR A 94 6.53 -52.51 -4.49
CA TYR A 94 6.65 -52.76 -5.93
C TYR A 94 8.09 -52.94 -6.34
N ASP A 95 8.33 -53.96 -7.17
CA ASP A 95 9.62 -54.22 -7.84
C ASP A 95 10.86 -54.10 -6.91
N GLY A 96 10.80 -54.69 -5.72
CA GLY A 96 11.87 -54.66 -4.72
C GLY A 96 11.97 -53.38 -3.91
N GLY A 97 11.17 -52.38 -4.20
CA GLY A 97 11.07 -51.12 -3.48
C GLY A 97 9.63 -50.73 -3.19
N LYS A 98 9.32 -49.44 -3.35
CA LYS A 98 7.98 -48.88 -3.13
C LYS A 98 7.54 -48.00 -4.30
N TYR A 99 6.22 -47.94 -4.50
CA TYR A 99 5.58 -47.04 -5.45
C TYR A 99 4.51 -46.23 -4.76
N GLY A 100 4.36 -44.96 -5.16
CA GLY A 100 3.42 -44.07 -4.50
C GLY A 100 3.39 -42.65 -5.04
N ILE A 101 3.17 -41.70 -4.14
CA ILE A 101 2.99 -40.29 -4.44
C ILE A 101 3.94 -39.41 -3.60
N GLY A 102 4.08 -38.14 -3.98
CA GLY A 102 4.95 -37.21 -3.27
C GLY A 102 4.48 -35.78 -3.30
N ILE A 103 5.02 -34.99 -2.39
CA ILE A 103 4.91 -33.54 -2.37
C ILE A 103 6.32 -32.95 -2.44
N LEU A 104 6.51 -31.97 -3.36
CA LEU A 104 7.64 -31.06 -3.32
C LEU A 104 7.17 -29.71 -2.80
N SER A 105 7.98 -29.04 -1.96
CA SER A 105 7.66 -27.71 -1.47
C SER A 105 8.90 -26.83 -1.29
N LYS A 106 8.77 -25.53 -1.53
CA LYS A 106 9.82 -24.54 -1.19
C LYS A 106 10.01 -24.44 0.31
N GLU A 107 8.92 -24.31 1.04
CA GLU A 107 8.91 -24.23 2.50
C GLU A 107 8.80 -25.60 3.15
N THR A 108 9.36 -25.77 4.34
CA THR A 108 9.20 -26.97 5.15
C THR A 108 7.84 -26.95 5.83
N PRO A 109 6.96 -27.94 5.61
CA PRO A 109 5.67 -28.02 6.30
C PRO A 109 5.86 -28.27 7.80
N MET A 110 4.92 -27.74 8.59
CA MET A 110 4.87 -27.95 10.04
C MET A 110 4.59 -29.41 10.40
N ARG A 111 3.85 -30.10 9.52
CA ARG A 111 3.43 -31.50 9.74
C ARG A 111 3.20 -32.18 8.40
N VAL A 112 3.59 -33.47 8.33
CA VAL A 112 3.29 -34.35 7.19
C VAL A 112 2.58 -35.60 7.71
N LYS A 113 1.53 -36.05 7.02
CA LYS A 113 0.78 -37.25 7.40
C LYS A 113 0.29 -37.98 6.14
N THR A 114 0.39 -39.32 6.18
CA THR A 114 -0.11 -40.21 5.12
C THR A 114 -1.40 -40.90 5.59
N TYR A 115 -2.35 -41.04 4.68
CA TYR A 115 -3.58 -41.81 4.87
C TYR A 115 -3.69 -42.85 3.75
N ALA A 116 -4.08 -44.08 4.11
CA ALA A 116 -4.41 -45.10 3.13
C ALA A 116 -5.74 -44.76 2.45
N LEU A 117 -5.79 -44.94 1.15
CA LEU A 117 -7.01 -44.82 0.35
C LEU A 117 -7.34 -46.16 -0.33
N PRO A 118 -8.62 -46.48 -0.53
CA PRO A 118 -9.03 -47.71 -1.21
C PRO A 118 -8.68 -47.68 -2.68
N GLY A 119 -8.29 -48.84 -3.21
CA GLY A 119 -8.05 -49.10 -4.60
C GLY A 119 -7.99 -50.63 -4.81
N ARG A 120 -8.98 -51.22 -5.47
CA ARG A 120 -9.06 -52.69 -5.66
C ARG A 120 -8.08 -53.21 -6.69
N GLU A 121 -7.67 -52.36 -7.64
CA GLU A 121 -6.63 -52.65 -8.60
C GLU A 121 -5.22 -52.41 -8.02
N GLU A 122 -5.09 -51.45 -7.16
CA GLU A 122 -3.86 -51.05 -6.50
C GLU A 122 -4.21 -50.18 -5.29
N GLU A 123 -3.63 -50.44 -4.14
CA GLU A 123 -3.81 -49.56 -2.96
C GLU A 123 -3.36 -48.14 -3.27
N ARG A 124 -4.09 -47.16 -2.74
CA ARG A 124 -3.85 -45.73 -2.96
C ARG A 124 -3.47 -45.02 -1.66
N ALA A 125 -2.94 -43.84 -1.79
CA ALA A 125 -2.55 -43.01 -0.65
C ALA A 125 -2.98 -41.55 -0.84
N LEU A 126 -3.16 -40.87 0.28
CA LEU A 126 -3.22 -39.41 0.37
C LEU A 126 -2.05 -38.94 1.23
N LEU A 127 -1.26 -38.03 0.71
CA LEU A 127 -0.20 -37.37 1.46
C LEU A 127 -0.63 -35.94 1.79
N MET A 128 -0.67 -35.60 3.06
CA MET A 128 -1.03 -34.27 3.57
C MET A 128 0.21 -33.57 4.11
N ALA A 129 0.46 -32.35 3.67
CA ALA A 129 1.45 -31.42 4.20
C ALA A 129 0.75 -30.18 4.75
N GLU A 130 0.95 -29.87 6.04
CA GLU A 130 0.39 -28.72 6.72
C GLU A 130 1.43 -27.60 6.79
N PHE A 131 1.12 -26.45 6.19
CA PHE A 131 1.90 -25.21 6.23
C PHE A 131 1.28 -24.22 7.25
N PRO A 132 1.96 -23.11 7.58
CA PRO A 132 1.42 -22.11 8.49
C PRO A 132 0.01 -21.63 8.08
N ASP A 133 -0.22 -21.35 6.80
CA ASP A 133 -1.42 -20.68 6.30
C ASP A 133 -2.39 -21.59 5.56
N PHE A 134 -1.99 -22.80 5.15
CA PHE A 134 -2.82 -23.74 4.37
C PHE A 134 -2.40 -25.19 4.58
N ILE A 135 -3.23 -26.11 4.09
CA ILE A 135 -2.95 -27.55 3.98
C ILE A 135 -2.94 -27.91 2.50
N PHE A 136 -1.93 -28.67 2.06
CA PHE A 136 -1.85 -29.21 0.73
C PHE A 136 -1.80 -30.74 0.76
N CYS A 137 -2.69 -31.35 -0.03
CA CYS A 137 -2.80 -32.79 -0.15
C CYS A 137 -2.45 -33.23 -1.56
N CYS A 138 -1.72 -34.34 -1.67
CA CYS A 138 -1.44 -35.05 -2.93
C CYS A 138 -2.14 -36.40 -2.92
N THR A 139 -2.72 -36.78 -4.06
CA THR A 139 -3.32 -38.11 -4.25
C THR A 139 -3.14 -38.62 -5.70
N HIS A 140 -3.29 -39.96 -5.86
CA HIS A 140 -3.53 -40.62 -7.11
C HIS A 140 -4.68 -41.61 -6.84
N LEU A 141 -5.86 -41.32 -7.38
CA LEU A 141 -7.08 -42.08 -7.06
C LEU A 141 -7.21 -43.37 -7.90
N SER A 142 -8.06 -44.28 -7.41
CA SER A 142 -8.39 -45.55 -8.07
C SER A 142 -9.04 -45.33 -9.44
N LEU A 143 -8.84 -46.27 -10.36
CA LEU A 143 -9.57 -46.35 -11.63
C LEU A 143 -11.05 -46.69 -11.42
N THR A 144 -11.41 -47.25 -10.27
CA THR A 144 -12.77 -47.65 -9.91
C THR A 144 -13.52 -46.52 -9.20
N GLU A 145 -14.68 -46.11 -9.75
CA GLU A 145 -15.49 -44.99 -9.20
C GLU A 145 -15.93 -45.23 -7.77
N GLU A 146 -16.33 -46.43 -7.39
CA GLU A 146 -16.74 -46.76 -6.03
C GLU A 146 -15.62 -46.51 -5.01
N ASP A 147 -14.37 -46.84 -5.35
CA ASP A 147 -13.24 -46.61 -4.45
C ASP A 147 -12.85 -45.15 -4.42
N ARG A 148 -13.02 -44.39 -5.52
CA ARG A 148 -12.89 -42.93 -5.53
C ARG A 148 -13.91 -42.26 -4.61
N MET A 149 -15.17 -42.70 -4.59
CA MET A 149 -16.19 -42.20 -3.69
C MET A 149 -15.82 -42.40 -2.22
N LYS A 150 -15.33 -43.57 -1.83
CA LYS A 150 -14.84 -43.88 -0.48
C LYS A 150 -13.61 -42.99 -0.13
N SER A 151 -12.73 -42.76 -1.08
CA SER A 151 -11.59 -41.84 -0.90
C SER A 151 -12.04 -40.42 -0.65
N LEU A 152 -13.09 -39.96 -1.34
CA LEU A 152 -13.67 -38.62 -1.12
C LEU A 152 -14.21 -38.46 0.31
N ASP A 153 -14.82 -39.48 0.90
CA ASP A 153 -15.32 -39.41 2.28
C ASP A 153 -14.17 -39.24 3.28
N ILE A 154 -13.02 -39.89 3.03
CA ILE A 154 -11.79 -39.67 3.85
C ILE A 154 -11.30 -38.23 3.72
N VAL A 155 -11.26 -37.68 2.50
CA VAL A 155 -10.83 -36.30 2.26
C VAL A 155 -11.78 -35.29 2.90
N LYS A 156 -13.10 -35.52 2.82
CA LYS A 156 -14.11 -34.70 3.50
C LYS A 156 -13.87 -34.67 5.01
N ALA A 157 -13.67 -35.84 5.64
CA ALA A 157 -13.42 -35.96 7.08
C ALA A 157 -12.13 -35.19 7.49
N ILE A 158 -11.08 -35.22 6.67
CA ILE A 158 -9.86 -34.42 6.91
C ILE A 158 -10.19 -32.91 6.82
N ALA A 159 -10.92 -32.49 5.79
CA ALA A 159 -11.30 -31.08 5.60
C ALA A 159 -12.12 -30.54 6.79
N GLU A 160 -13.00 -31.36 7.38
CA GLU A 160 -13.82 -30.99 8.54
C GLU A 160 -13.01 -30.74 9.83
N THR A 161 -11.80 -31.30 9.93
CA THR A 161 -10.96 -31.17 11.12
C THR A 161 -10.09 -29.91 11.12
N THR A 162 -10.07 -29.14 10.02
CA THR A 162 -9.19 -27.97 9.89
C THR A 162 -9.96 -26.66 9.70
N LYS A 163 -9.35 -25.57 10.19
CA LYS A 163 -9.78 -24.19 9.89
C LYS A 163 -8.96 -23.55 8.78
N LYS A 164 -7.85 -24.18 8.39
CA LYS A 164 -6.97 -23.68 7.33
C LYS A 164 -7.54 -24.04 5.95
N PRO A 165 -7.28 -23.24 4.90
CA PRO A 165 -7.54 -23.62 3.51
C PRO A 165 -6.95 -24.98 3.22
N LEU A 166 -7.74 -25.90 2.70
CA LEU A 166 -7.29 -27.22 2.29
C LEU A 166 -7.38 -27.32 0.76
N PHE A 167 -6.24 -27.58 0.15
CA PHE A 167 -6.09 -27.88 -1.28
C PHE A 167 -5.77 -29.36 -1.48
N LEU A 168 -6.40 -29.96 -2.48
CA LEU A 168 -6.09 -31.32 -2.92
C LEU A 168 -5.72 -31.29 -4.40
N ALA A 169 -4.59 -31.87 -4.74
CA ALA A 169 -4.09 -31.96 -6.11
C ALA A 169 -3.72 -33.41 -6.45
N GLY A 170 -3.89 -33.78 -7.70
CA GLY A 170 -3.50 -35.12 -8.17
C GLY A 170 -4.20 -35.57 -9.42
N ASP A 171 -3.89 -36.80 -9.80
CA ASP A 171 -4.59 -37.60 -10.80
C ASP A 171 -5.83 -38.22 -10.13
N PHE A 172 -7.01 -37.78 -10.57
CA PHE A 172 -8.27 -38.27 -10.03
C PHE A 172 -8.86 -39.42 -10.81
N ASN A 173 -8.27 -39.79 -11.95
CA ASN A 173 -8.76 -40.85 -12.86
C ASN A 173 -10.26 -40.71 -13.17
N ALA A 174 -10.73 -39.47 -13.32
CA ALA A 174 -12.14 -39.17 -13.54
C ALA A 174 -12.31 -37.92 -14.41
N GLU A 175 -13.13 -38.03 -15.44
CA GLU A 175 -13.46 -36.91 -16.32
C GLU A 175 -14.46 -35.93 -15.69
N PRO A 176 -14.55 -34.64 -16.15
CA PRO A 176 -15.38 -33.59 -15.56
C PRO A 176 -16.86 -33.95 -15.47
N GLU A 177 -17.39 -34.72 -16.40
CA GLU A 177 -18.81 -35.09 -16.43
C GLU A 177 -19.15 -36.33 -15.59
N SER A 178 -18.16 -37.00 -14.98
CA SER A 178 -18.35 -38.18 -14.14
C SER A 178 -19.22 -37.86 -12.89
N ALA A 179 -19.86 -38.88 -12.35
CA ALA A 179 -20.62 -38.79 -11.11
C ALA A 179 -19.69 -38.39 -9.95
N PHE A 180 -18.47 -38.86 -9.93
CA PHE A 180 -17.47 -38.56 -8.93
C PHE A 180 -17.09 -37.05 -8.89
N ILE A 181 -16.80 -36.45 -10.03
CA ILE A 181 -16.46 -35.00 -10.08
C ILE A 181 -17.68 -34.14 -9.71
N LYS A 182 -18.89 -34.53 -10.08
CA LYS A 182 -20.13 -33.87 -9.64
C LYS A 182 -20.31 -33.95 -8.11
N GLU A 183 -19.96 -35.09 -7.50
CA GLU A 183 -19.99 -35.25 -6.05
C GLU A 183 -18.93 -34.39 -5.34
N ILE A 184 -17.69 -34.34 -5.87
CA ILE A 184 -16.63 -33.44 -5.39
C ILE A 184 -17.12 -32.01 -5.32
N GLN A 185 -17.78 -31.52 -6.38
CA GLN A 185 -18.22 -30.14 -6.51
C GLN A 185 -19.23 -29.71 -5.43
N LYS A 186 -19.87 -30.63 -4.69
CA LYS A 186 -20.73 -30.27 -3.56
C LYS A 186 -19.93 -29.65 -2.40
N ASN A 187 -18.75 -30.18 -2.09
CA ASN A 187 -17.94 -29.81 -0.94
C ASN A 187 -16.63 -29.08 -1.29
N PHE A 188 -16.20 -29.16 -2.56
CA PHE A 188 -14.95 -28.58 -3.07
C PHE A 188 -15.20 -27.69 -4.27
N GLN A 189 -14.35 -26.69 -4.45
CA GLN A 189 -14.27 -25.87 -5.63
C GLN A 189 -13.13 -26.40 -6.53
N ILE A 190 -13.40 -26.65 -7.81
CA ILE A 190 -12.35 -26.95 -8.79
C ILE A 190 -11.64 -25.62 -9.10
N LEU A 191 -10.31 -25.60 -8.95
CA LEU A 191 -9.46 -24.43 -9.20
C LEU A 191 -8.79 -24.51 -10.57
N SER A 192 -8.42 -25.74 -11.01
CA SER A 192 -7.90 -25.99 -12.34
C SER A 192 -9.01 -25.85 -13.41
N ASN A 193 -8.62 -25.56 -14.65
CA ASN A 193 -9.58 -25.41 -15.74
C ASN A 193 -10.01 -26.79 -16.28
N PRO A 194 -11.25 -27.25 -16.01
CA PRO A 194 -11.70 -28.58 -16.43
C PRO A 194 -11.91 -28.73 -17.94
N LYS A 195 -11.71 -27.67 -18.72
CA LYS A 195 -11.77 -27.69 -20.19
C LYS A 195 -10.39 -27.86 -20.84
N GLN A 196 -9.33 -27.92 -20.04
CA GLN A 196 -7.97 -28.14 -20.52
C GLN A 196 -7.55 -29.58 -20.20
N ALA A 197 -7.51 -30.41 -21.22
CA ALA A 197 -7.11 -31.82 -21.10
C ALA A 197 -5.64 -31.94 -20.66
N THR A 198 -5.36 -32.98 -19.85
CA THR A 198 -4.03 -33.29 -19.33
C THR A 198 -3.45 -34.59 -19.85
N PHE A 199 -4.29 -35.50 -20.35
CA PHE A 199 -3.92 -36.84 -20.79
C PHE A 199 -4.51 -37.19 -22.17
N PRO A 200 -3.81 -37.97 -23.03
CA PRO A 200 -2.38 -38.27 -22.99
C PRO A 200 -1.54 -37.05 -23.42
N ALA A 201 -0.33 -36.89 -22.89
CA ALA A 201 0.47 -35.68 -23.06
C ALA A 201 0.77 -35.27 -24.51
N PRO A 202 1.03 -36.17 -25.49
CA PRO A 202 1.28 -35.74 -26.87
C PRO A 202 0.07 -35.04 -27.50
N GLU A 203 -1.13 -35.60 -27.34
CA GLU A 203 -2.42 -35.04 -27.82
C GLU A 203 -3.48 -35.19 -26.75
N PRO A 204 -3.59 -34.21 -25.80
CA PRO A 204 -4.50 -34.35 -24.68
C PRO A 204 -5.96 -34.35 -25.11
N LYS A 205 -6.73 -35.30 -24.56
CA LYS A 205 -8.15 -35.53 -24.85
C LYS A 205 -8.98 -35.61 -23.58
N GLU A 206 -8.37 -36.02 -22.45
CA GLU A 206 -9.02 -36.29 -21.18
C GLU A 206 -8.50 -35.32 -20.12
N THR A 207 -9.40 -34.81 -19.28
CA THR A 207 -9.08 -34.01 -18.08
C THR A 207 -9.27 -34.92 -16.88
N ILE A 208 -8.19 -35.46 -16.34
CA ILE A 208 -8.22 -36.39 -15.21
C ILE A 208 -7.36 -35.91 -14.04
N ASP A 209 -6.53 -34.87 -14.23
CA ASP A 209 -5.75 -34.22 -13.20
C ASP A 209 -6.43 -32.94 -12.74
N TYR A 210 -6.46 -32.72 -11.43
CA TYR A 210 -7.15 -31.57 -10.83
C TYR A 210 -6.38 -30.95 -9.68
N ILE A 211 -6.66 -29.66 -9.45
CA ILE A 211 -6.39 -28.95 -8.19
C ILE A 211 -7.73 -28.42 -7.69
N ILE A 212 -8.11 -28.81 -6.47
CA ILE A 212 -9.37 -28.41 -5.85
C ILE A 212 -9.15 -27.82 -4.45
N ALA A 213 -10.10 -27.04 -3.95
CA ALA A 213 -10.08 -26.48 -2.59
C ALA A 213 -11.36 -26.81 -1.83
N SER A 214 -11.24 -27.07 -0.53
CA SER A 214 -12.41 -27.26 0.33
C SER A 214 -13.24 -25.97 0.43
N LYS A 215 -14.57 -26.07 0.35
CA LYS A 215 -15.51 -24.96 0.55
C LYS A 215 -15.78 -24.66 2.02
N GLN A 216 -15.41 -25.55 2.94
CA GLN A 216 -15.70 -25.41 4.37
C GLN A 216 -14.82 -24.39 5.06
N THR A 217 -13.60 -24.26 4.62
CA THR A 217 -12.73 -23.18 5.03
C THR A 217 -12.96 -22.04 4.06
N THR A 218 -13.42 -20.90 4.55
CA THR A 218 -13.54 -19.68 3.72
C THR A 218 -12.15 -19.09 3.54
N PRO A 219 -11.34 -19.57 2.62
CA PRO A 219 -10.12 -18.88 2.33
C PRO A 219 -10.52 -17.73 1.45
N THR A 220 -10.08 -16.63 1.85
CA THR A 220 -10.16 -15.46 1.05
C THR A 220 -9.03 -15.55 0.00
N PHE A 221 -9.28 -16.29 -1.05
CA PHE A 221 -8.40 -16.36 -2.21
C PHE A 221 -9.20 -16.29 -3.50
N VAL A 222 -8.53 -15.92 -4.57
CA VAL A 222 -9.06 -15.98 -5.94
C VAL A 222 -8.06 -16.66 -6.85
N VAL A 223 -8.57 -17.44 -7.81
CA VAL A 223 -7.75 -18.01 -8.89
C VAL A 223 -7.42 -16.89 -9.85
N GLN A 224 -6.13 -16.52 -9.96
CA GLN A 224 -5.64 -15.54 -10.92
C GLN A 224 -5.40 -16.19 -12.29
N SER A 225 -4.81 -17.37 -12.29
CA SER A 225 -4.60 -18.15 -13.50
C SER A 225 -4.68 -19.66 -13.24
N SER A 226 -5.07 -20.42 -14.26
CA SER A 226 -5.02 -21.87 -14.29
C SER A 226 -4.55 -22.30 -15.66
N GLN A 227 -3.49 -23.10 -15.73
CA GLN A 227 -2.85 -23.49 -16.99
C GLN A 227 -2.40 -24.96 -16.95
N VAL A 228 -2.51 -25.61 -18.10
CA VAL A 228 -1.85 -26.89 -18.40
C VAL A 228 -0.64 -26.59 -19.28
N LEU A 229 0.55 -27.00 -18.82
CA LEU A 229 1.77 -26.77 -19.59
C LEU A 229 1.83 -27.63 -20.83
N ASN A 230 2.34 -27.08 -21.90
CA ASN A 230 2.63 -27.85 -23.10
C ASN A 230 3.95 -28.61 -22.91
N GLU A 231 3.86 -29.77 -22.25
CA GLU A 231 4.99 -30.72 -22.05
C GLU A 231 4.61 -32.09 -22.58
N PRO A 232 4.85 -32.36 -23.87
CA PRO A 232 4.33 -33.56 -24.54
C PRO A 232 5.19 -34.81 -24.35
N VAL A 233 6.39 -34.70 -23.76
CA VAL A 233 7.40 -35.77 -23.81
C VAL A 233 7.80 -36.31 -22.44
N ALA A 234 7.92 -35.44 -21.42
CA ALA A 234 8.53 -35.80 -20.14
C ALA A 234 7.73 -36.83 -19.33
N SER A 235 6.40 -36.91 -19.54
CA SER A 235 5.47 -37.91 -19.00
C SER A 235 4.34 -38.17 -20.00
N ASP A 236 3.44 -39.09 -19.70
CA ASP A 236 2.19 -39.28 -20.44
C ASP A 236 1.06 -38.35 -19.96
N HIS A 237 1.24 -37.64 -18.86
CA HIS A 237 0.40 -36.52 -18.42
C HIS A 237 1.09 -35.19 -18.65
N ARG A 238 0.29 -34.13 -18.89
CA ARG A 238 0.76 -32.76 -18.87
C ARG A 238 0.62 -32.17 -17.47
N PRO A 239 1.64 -31.46 -16.97
CA PRO A 239 1.51 -30.81 -15.67
C PRO A 239 0.54 -29.65 -15.73
N LEU A 240 -0.20 -29.44 -14.66
CA LEU A 240 -1.10 -28.30 -14.48
C LEU A 240 -0.75 -27.51 -13.24
N PHE A 241 -1.01 -26.20 -13.27
CA PHE A 241 -0.84 -25.33 -12.10
C PHE A 241 -1.93 -24.27 -12.00
N VAL A 242 -2.11 -23.76 -10.79
CA VAL A 242 -2.95 -22.61 -10.48
C VAL A 242 -2.16 -21.56 -9.71
N GLU A 243 -2.43 -20.29 -10.00
CA GLU A 243 -1.97 -19.17 -9.21
C GLU A 243 -3.13 -18.60 -8.41
N LEU A 244 -2.94 -18.48 -7.11
CA LEU A 244 -3.94 -17.98 -6.18
C LEU A 244 -3.46 -16.66 -5.58
N LYS A 245 -4.29 -15.63 -5.62
CA LYS A 245 -4.13 -14.46 -4.79
C LYS A 245 -4.84 -14.73 -3.46
N THR A 246 -4.10 -14.78 -2.36
CA THR A 246 -4.62 -14.93 -1.01
C THR A 246 -4.90 -13.57 -0.37
N ALA A 247 -5.81 -13.51 0.57
CA ALA A 247 -6.06 -12.29 1.34
C ALA A 247 -4.88 -11.94 2.22
N GLU A 248 -4.59 -10.65 2.30
CA GLU A 248 -3.61 -10.12 3.24
C GLU A 248 -4.14 -10.23 4.68
N THR A 249 -3.27 -10.37 5.66
CA THR A 249 -3.66 -10.37 7.08
C THR A 249 -4.15 -8.98 7.50
N ALA A 250 -5.09 -8.91 8.44
CA ALA A 250 -5.69 -7.64 8.86
C ALA A 250 -4.63 -6.61 9.33
N GLU A 251 -3.57 -7.09 10.00
CA GLU A 251 -2.48 -6.28 10.53
C GLU A 251 -1.63 -5.60 9.43
N LYS A 252 -1.61 -6.18 8.22
CA LYS A 252 -0.84 -5.68 7.10
C LYS A 252 -1.66 -4.89 6.07
N ILE A 253 -2.97 -4.75 6.26
CA ILE A 253 -3.82 -4.01 5.32
C ILE A 253 -3.48 -2.52 5.35
N PHE A 254 -3.35 -1.90 6.54
CA PHE A 254 -2.94 -0.50 6.63
C PHE A 254 -1.47 -0.33 6.27
N ARG A 255 -1.20 0.63 5.39
CA ARG A 255 0.14 1.09 5.04
C ARG A 255 0.59 2.26 5.91
N THR A 256 -0.33 3.20 6.17
CA THR A 256 -0.08 4.39 7.00
C THR A 256 -1.10 4.47 8.14
N LYS A 257 -0.76 5.24 9.17
CA LYS A 257 -1.76 5.75 10.11
C LYS A 257 -2.67 6.76 9.42
N PRO A 258 -3.87 7.02 9.94
CA PRO A 258 -4.70 8.11 9.45
C PRO A 258 -4.06 9.47 9.76
N TYR A 259 -4.30 10.45 8.89
CA TYR A 259 -3.98 11.84 9.14
C TYR A 259 -5.14 12.74 8.74
N LEU A 260 -5.29 13.83 9.48
CA LEU A 260 -6.39 14.77 9.37
C LEU A 260 -5.99 15.97 8.54
N GLN A 261 -6.85 16.37 7.62
CA GLN A 261 -6.67 17.58 6.81
C GLN A 261 -7.95 18.40 6.72
N ASN A 262 -7.80 19.67 6.32
CA ASN A 262 -8.89 20.58 5.98
C ASN A 262 -10.01 20.61 7.03
N PRO A 263 -9.73 21.01 8.29
CA PRO A 263 -10.70 21.08 9.39
C PRO A 263 -11.61 22.33 9.27
N LEU A 264 -12.24 22.52 8.11
CA LEU A 264 -12.96 23.73 7.72
C LEU A 264 -14.41 23.43 7.36
N ASN A 265 -15.28 24.44 7.32
CA ASN A 265 -16.68 24.32 6.90
C ASN A 265 -17.46 23.23 7.67
N ASN A 266 -17.26 23.17 8.99
CA ASN A 266 -17.88 22.17 9.87
C ASN A 266 -17.60 20.71 9.44
N GLY A 267 -16.41 20.46 8.93
CA GLY A 267 -15.98 19.13 8.52
C GLY A 267 -14.48 18.95 8.62
N ILE A 268 -14.03 17.73 8.46
CA ILE A 268 -12.62 17.34 8.45
C ILE A 268 -12.42 16.17 7.50
N THR A 269 -11.28 16.12 6.85
CA THR A 269 -10.93 15.02 5.97
C THR A 269 -9.98 14.06 6.68
N VAL A 270 -10.31 12.77 6.66
CA VAL A 270 -9.47 11.67 7.16
C VAL A 270 -8.84 11.00 5.96
N MET A 271 -7.52 10.90 5.95
CA MET A 271 -6.75 10.28 4.88
C MET A 271 -5.85 9.17 5.42
N TRP A 272 -5.64 8.13 4.63
CA TRP A 272 -4.70 7.03 4.91
C TRP A 272 -4.44 6.21 3.66
N GLU A 273 -3.47 5.33 3.73
CA GLU A 273 -3.19 4.36 2.67
C GLU A 273 -3.26 2.92 3.15
N THR A 274 -3.55 2.03 2.20
CA THR A 274 -3.52 0.58 2.38
C THR A 274 -2.49 -0.08 1.48
N ASN A 275 -1.95 -1.22 1.89
CA ASN A 275 -1.05 -2.04 1.07
C ASN A 275 -1.78 -2.78 -0.07
N VAL A 276 -3.10 -2.90 0.03
CA VAL A 276 -3.94 -3.64 -0.93
C VAL A 276 -5.15 -2.82 -1.33
N PRO A 277 -5.67 -2.96 -2.56
CA PRO A 277 -6.91 -2.32 -2.96
C PRO A 277 -8.04 -2.64 -2.00
N SER A 278 -8.74 -1.61 -1.52
CA SER A 278 -9.70 -1.77 -0.42
C SER A 278 -11.01 -1.03 -0.65
N TYR A 279 -12.05 -1.51 0.03
CA TYR A 279 -13.28 -0.78 0.35
C TYR A 279 -13.14 -0.17 1.73
N CYS A 280 -13.23 1.16 1.82
CA CYS A 280 -12.89 1.89 3.04
C CYS A 280 -14.05 2.75 3.57
N TRP A 281 -14.04 2.97 4.89
CA TRP A 281 -14.96 3.85 5.58
C TRP A 281 -14.34 4.39 6.88
N VAL A 282 -14.92 5.45 7.39
CA VAL A 282 -14.62 5.98 8.72
C VAL A 282 -15.82 5.75 9.61
N GLU A 283 -15.59 5.27 10.82
CA GLU A 283 -16.55 5.23 11.90
C GLU A 283 -16.23 6.34 12.89
N TYR A 284 -17.21 7.20 13.21
CA TYR A 284 -17.00 8.35 14.10
C TYR A 284 -18.23 8.66 14.93
N GLY A 285 -18.02 9.29 16.09
CA GLY A 285 -19.08 9.69 17.01
C GLY A 285 -18.56 10.59 18.12
N THR A 286 -19.45 11.08 18.96
CA THR A 286 -19.10 11.82 20.19
C THR A 286 -18.71 10.89 21.35
N ASP A 287 -18.95 9.60 21.17
CA ASP A 287 -18.43 8.52 22.01
C ASP A 287 -18.03 7.33 21.12
N THR A 288 -17.48 6.26 21.72
CA THR A 288 -17.01 5.08 21.00
C THR A 288 -18.05 3.95 20.88
N LEU A 289 -19.26 4.16 21.37
CA LEU A 289 -20.33 3.14 21.40
C LEU A 289 -21.37 3.39 20.32
N GLN A 290 -21.68 4.66 20.01
CA GLN A 290 -22.63 5.06 18.98
C GLN A 290 -21.89 5.76 17.82
N LEU A 291 -21.66 5.01 16.75
CA LEU A 291 -20.84 5.46 15.65
C LEU A 291 -21.64 5.64 14.37
N ASN A 292 -21.40 6.74 13.69
CA ASN A 292 -21.80 6.94 12.31
C ASN A 292 -20.77 6.31 11.38
N LYS A 293 -21.22 5.78 10.24
CA LYS A 293 -20.36 5.25 9.18
C LYS A 293 -20.41 6.14 7.96
N VAL A 294 -19.23 6.63 7.53
CA VAL A 294 -19.09 7.48 6.34
C VAL A 294 -18.11 6.88 5.35
N ARG A 295 -18.41 7.04 4.09
CA ARG A 295 -17.60 6.63 2.94
C ARG A 295 -17.73 7.65 1.82
N THR A 296 -16.75 7.74 0.95
CA THR A 296 -16.80 8.63 -0.21
C THR A 296 -17.71 8.04 -1.29
N ILE A 297 -18.66 8.83 -1.76
CA ILE A 297 -19.60 8.48 -2.84
C ILE A 297 -19.47 9.54 -3.93
N VAL A 298 -19.27 9.10 -5.17
CA VAL A 298 -19.23 9.95 -6.36
C VAL A 298 -20.26 9.42 -7.35
N ASP A 299 -21.19 10.26 -7.77
CA ASP A 299 -22.26 9.94 -8.72
C ASP A 299 -23.02 8.64 -8.38
N GLY A 300 -23.25 8.41 -7.08
CA GLY A 300 -23.95 7.23 -6.56
C GLY A 300 -23.06 5.98 -6.38
N GLN A 301 -21.80 6.03 -6.77
CA GLN A 301 -20.85 4.93 -6.61
C GLN A 301 -19.94 5.15 -5.41
N VAL A 302 -19.71 4.09 -4.62
CA VAL A 302 -18.73 4.11 -3.54
C VAL A 302 -17.33 4.07 -4.14
N VAL A 303 -16.49 5.03 -3.76
CA VAL A 303 -15.06 5.02 -4.11
C VAL A 303 -14.40 3.87 -3.37
N CYS A 304 -13.88 2.90 -4.12
CA CYS A 304 -13.21 1.71 -3.59
C CYS A 304 -12.27 1.10 -4.64
N ASN A 305 -11.60 0.01 -4.29
CA ASN A 305 -10.63 -0.68 -5.14
C ASN A 305 -9.39 0.18 -5.48
N ASN A 306 -9.03 1.05 -4.55
CA ASN A 306 -7.84 1.90 -4.55
C ASN A 306 -7.05 1.70 -3.26
N THR A 307 -5.86 2.27 -3.18
CA THR A 307 -4.96 2.17 -2.01
C THR A 307 -4.84 3.47 -1.24
N LEU A 308 -5.11 4.62 -1.87
CA LEU A 308 -5.15 5.92 -1.22
C LEU A 308 -6.61 6.29 -0.92
N HIS A 309 -6.90 6.63 0.33
CA HIS A 309 -8.26 6.87 0.82
C HIS A 309 -8.41 8.28 1.36
N LYS A 310 -9.46 8.96 0.92
CA LYS A 310 -9.80 10.33 1.31
C LYS A 310 -11.30 10.36 1.63
N ILE A 311 -11.64 10.52 2.91
CA ILE A 311 -13.03 10.51 3.39
C ILE A 311 -13.30 11.79 4.17
N ARG A 312 -14.24 12.58 3.68
CA ARG A 312 -14.71 13.80 4.32
C ARG A 312 -15.80 13.48 5.35
N LEU A 313 -15.64 14.01 6.55
CA LEU A 313 -16.67 14.04 7.60
C LEU A 313 -17.26 15.45 7.61
N ASP A 314 -18.52 15.60 7.30
CA ASP A 314 -19.24 16.89 7.25
C ASP A 314 -20.35 16.98 8.29
N GLY A 315 -20.87 18.20 8.53
CA GLY A 315 -21.96 18.43 9.47
C GLY A 315 -21.55 18.29 10.93
N LEU A 316 -20.26 18.45 11.22
CA LEU A 316 -19.74 18.39 12.58
C LEU A 316 -20.00 19.67 13.35
N ASN A 317 -20.16 19.56 14.66
CA ASN A 317 -20.34 20.70 15.55
C ASN A 317 -18.97 21.24 16.02
N PRO A 318 -18.59 22.49 15.69
CA PRO A 318 -17.37 23.09 16.20
C PRO A 318 -17.33 23.08 17.74
N GLY A 319 -16.16 22.85 18.33
CA GLY A 319 -15.96 22.74 19.77
C GLY A 319 -16.34 21.39 20.38
N GLN A 320 -17.04 20.53 19.64
CA GLN A 320 -17.36 19.18 20.07
C GLN A 320 -16.17 18.25 19.81
N LYS A 321 -15.81 17.43 20.81
CA LYS A 321 -14.85 16.34 20.65
C LYS A 321 -15.51 15.19 19.91
N TYR A 322 -14.82 14.63 18.91
CA TYR A 322 -15.18 13.43 18.17
C TYR A 322 -14.11 12.38 18.30
N TYR A 323 -14.54 11.12 18.39
CA TYR A 323 -13.72 9.93 18.26
C TYR A 323 -13.93 9.34 16.88
N TYR A 324 -12.88 8.82 16.25
CA TYR A 324 -12.98 8.16 14.96
C TYR A 324 -11.99 6.99 14.85
N ARG A 325 -12.31 6.05 13.97
CA ARG A 325 -11.38 5.02 13.50
C ARG A 325 -11.54 4.80 12.00
N ILE A 326 -10.47 4.41 11.36
CA ILE A 326 -10.47 3.99 9.95
C ILE A 326 -10.72 2.49 9.86
N CYS A 327 -11.44 2.10 8.82
CA CYS A 327 -11.74 0.71 8.50
C CYS A 327 -11.47 0.46 7.02
N SER A 328 -10.78 -0.65 6.70
CA SER A 328 -10.44 -1.04 5.33
C SER A 328 -10.67 -2.53 5.15
N GLN A 329 -11.49 -2.89 4.16
CA GLN A 329 -11.71 -4.27 3.74
C GLN A 329 -11.04 -4.50 2.41
N GLU A 330 -10.10 -5.45 2.36
CA GLU A 330 -9.39 -5.79 1.12
C GLU A 330 -10.36 -6.22 0.02
N ILE A 331 -10.06 -5.83 -1.22
CA ILE A 331 -10.72 -6.30 -2.43
C ILE A 331 -9.75 -7.18 -3.22
N LEU A 332 -9.97 -8.50 -3.16
CA LEU A 332 -9.19 -9.47 -3.91
C LEU A 332 -9.52 -9.51 -5.39
N LEU A 333 -10.79 -9.34 -5.71
CA LEU A 333 -11.31 -9.36 -7.08
C LEU A 333 -12.41 -8.30 -7.23
N TYR A 334 -12.32 -7.50 -8.29
CA TYR A 334 -13.35 -6.54 -8.66
C TYR A 334 -13.68 -6.68 -10.16
N GLN A 335 -14.72 -7.43 -10.49
CA GLN A 335 -15.23 -7.64 -11.84
C GLN A 335 -16.68 -7.18 -11.95
N ALA A 336 -17.21 -7.05 -13.17
CA ALA A 336 -18.55 -6.56 -13.42
C ALA A 336 -19.61 -7.23 -12.54
N TYR A 337 -19.63 -8.56 -12.49
CA TYR A 337 -20.66 -9.35 -11.77
C TYR A 337 -20.12 -10.16 -10.59
N ARG A 338 -18.82 -10.04 -10.28
CA ARG A 338 -18.19 -10.78 -9.18
C ARG A 338 -17.21 -9.89 -8.43
N LYS A 339 -17.40 -9.80 -7.10
CA LYS A 339 -16.45 -9.20 -6.17
C LYS A 339 -16.09 -10.23 -5.11
N VAL A 340 -14.83 -10.26 -4.72
CA VAL A 340 -14.35 -11.09 -3.62
C VAL A 340 -13.59 -10.18 -2.66
N PHE A 341 -14.04 -10.18 -1.40
CA PHE A 341 -13.43 -9.40 -0.34
C PHE A 341 -12.49 -10.27 0.49
N GLY A 342 -11.39 -9.64 0.92
CA GLY A 342 -10.46 -10.20 1.88
C GLY A 342 -10.79 -9.82 3.31
N ASN A 343 -9.76 -9.79 4.14
CA ASN A 343 -9.87 -9.42 5.55
C ASN A 343 -10.22 -7.93 5.72
N THR A 344 -10.73 -7.61 6.91
CA THR A 344 -11.03 -6.24 7.32
C THR A 344 -10.10 -5.82 8.44
N ALA A 345 -9.41 -4.70 8.26
CA ALA A 345 -8.63 -4.02 9.29
C ALA A 345 -9.43 -2.87 9.90
N GLN A 346 -9.25 -2.65 11.20
CA GLN A 346 -9.77 -1.51 11.94
C GLN A 346 -8.66 -0.91 12.79
N SER A 347 -8.50 0.42 12.76
CA SER A 347 -7.56 1.10 13.63
C SER A 347 -8.09 1.20 15.07
N THR A 348 -7.22 1.55 15.99
CA THR A 348 -7.63 2.10 17.29
C THR A 348 -8.35 3.44 17.08
N PHE A 349 -9.09 3.89 18.10
CA PHE A 349 -9.72 5.20 18.06
C PHE A 349 -8.68 6.32 18.22
N SER A 350 -8.81 7.35 17.39
CA SER A 350 -8.20 8.66 17.55
C SER A 350 -9.30 9.70 17.82
N GLU A 351 -8.91 10.92 18.22
CA GLU A 351 -9.85 11.99 18.55
C GLU A 351 -9.46 13.31 17.90
N PHE A 352 -10.44 14.16 17.64
CA PHE A 352 -10.22 15.53 17.18
C PHE A 352 -11.34 16.48 17.67
N THR A 353 -11.08 17.78 17.56
CA THR A 353 -12.07 18.84 17.83
C THR A 353 -11.89 19.95 16.79
N LEU A 354 -12.99 20.36 16.14
CA LEU A 354 -12.94 21.50 15.23
C LEU A 354 -12.91 22.83 16.01
N PRO A 355 -12.21 23.86 15.51
CA PRO A 355 -12.23 25.18 16.15
C PRO A 355 -13.62 25.81 16.05
N THR A 356 -14.02 26.53 17.11
CA THR A 356 -15.19 27.39 17.05
C THR A 356 -14.85 28.71 16.35
N SER A 357 -15.84 29.39 15.78
CA SER A 357 -15.63 30.65 15.04
C SER A 357 -15.21 31.83 15.94
N ASP A 358 -15.46 31.71 17.24
CA ASP A 358 -15.11 32.70 18.28
C ASP A 358 -13.82 32.33 19.03
N LYS A 359 -13.08 31.30 18.56
CA LYS A 359 -11.83 30.89 19.21
C LYS A 359 -10.77 31.98 19.06
N GLU A 360 -10.44 32.64 20.17
CA GLU A 360 -9.43 33.73 20.23
C GLU A 360 -8.01 33.23 20.50
N ASN A 361 -7.87 32.01 20.98
CA ASN A 361 -6.58 31.46 21.40
C ASN A 361 -6.27 30.18 20.62
N PHE A 362 -5.10 30.13 20.02
CA PHE A 362 -4.59 28.90 19.39
C PHE A 362 -3.06 28.91 19.35
N THR A 363 -2.51 27.73 19.16
CA THR A 363 -1.10 27.54 18.85
C THR A 363 -1.00 26.72 17.56
N ALA A 364 -0.11 27.08 16.66
CA ALA A 364 0.19 26.30 15.48
C ALA A 364 1.70 26.19 15.28
N VAL A 365 2.14 25.16 14.56
CA VAL A 365 3.54 24.96 14.23
C VAL A 365 3.73 24.95 12.71
N VAL A 366 4.83 25.52 12.23
CA VAL A 366 5.16 25.59 10.81
C VAL A 366 6.56 25.02 10.60
N PHE A 367 6.63 23.99 9.76
CA PHE A 367 7.86 23.39 9.27
C PHE A 367 8.07 23.76 7.80
N ASN A 368 9.30 23.78 7.36
CA ASN A 368 9.67 24.11 5.98
C ASN A 368 11.02 23.49 5.61
N ASP A 369 11.29 23.36 4.30
CA ASP A 369 12.58 22.96 3.75
C ASP A 369 13.19 21.73 4.43
N LEU A 370 12.37 20.69 4.67
CA LEU A 370 12.85 19.47 5.33
C LEU A 370 13.62 18.55 4.38
N HIS A 371 13.37 18.62 3.07
CA HIS A 371 14.09 17.91 2.01
C HIS A 371 14.38 16.44 2.33
N LYS A 372 13.39 15.71 2.87
CA LYS A 372 13.51 14.29 3.25
C LYS A 372 14.56 13.99 4.35
N HIS A 373 15.00 14.99 5.12
CA HIS A 373 15.95 14.79 6.20
C HIS A 373 15.27 14.40 7.52
N SER A 374 14.95 13.10 7.66
CA SER A 374 14.26 12.53 8.82
C SER A 374 14.90 12.90 10.17
N ALA A 375 16.23 12.84 10.27
CA ALA A 375 16.92 13.18 11.52
C ALA A 375 16.71 14.64 11.94
N THR A 376 16.71 15.57 11.00
CA THR A 376 16.44 16.97 11.22
C THR A 376 14.99 17.20 11.64
N PHE A 377 14.03 16.58 10.93
CA PHE A 377 12.62 16.67 11.28
C PHE A 377 12.35 16.13 12.69
N GLN A 378 12.91 14.97 13.06
CA GLN A 378 12.78 14.40 14.40
C GLN A 378 13.38 15.32 15.47
N ALA A 379 14.52 15.97 15.18
CA ALA A 379 15.12 16.95 16.10
C ALA A 379 14.22 18.16 16.31
N LEU A 380 13.57 18.68 15.27
CA LEU A 380 12.59 19.76 15.36
C LEU A 380 11.32 19.32 16.12
N CYS A 381 10.79 18.14 15.85
CA CYS A 381 9.64 17.58 16.59
C CYS A 381 9.94 17.46 18.09
N LYS A 382 11.17 17.12 18.46
CA LYS A 382 11.59 17.07 19.87
C LYS A 382 11.45 18.43 20.56
N GLN A 383 11.65 19.55 19.86
CA GLN A 383 11.55 20.90 20.43
C GLN A 383 10.10 21.31 20.71
N ILE A 384 9.13 20.65 20.10
CA ILE A 384 7.70 20.94 20.26
C ILE A 384 6.93 19.83 20.98
N LYS A 385 7.60 18.76 21.43
CA LYS A 385 6.95 17.56 22.01
C LYS A 385 6.02 17.85 23.19
N ASP A 386 6.35 18.87 24.00
CA ASP A 386 5.59 19.28 25.20
C ASP A 386 4.64 20.45 24.90
N LEU A 387 4.53 20.86 23.63
CA LEU A 387 3.66 21.95 23.20
C LEU A 387 2.31 21.40 22.76
N ASN A 388 1.23 21.91 23.36
CA ASN A 388 -0.10 21.68 22.82
C ASN A 388 -0.35 22.65 21.67
N TYR A 389 -0.62 22.14 20.48
CA TYR A 389 -0.95 22.94 19.29
C TYR A 389 -2.17 22.40 18.58
N ASP A 390 -2.84 23.28 17.85
CA ASP A 390 -4.14 23.05 17.24
C ASP A 390 -4.02 22.53 15.80
N PHE A 391 -2.95 22.90 15.09
CA PHE A 391 -2.66 22.42 13.74
C PHE A 391 -1.18 22.58 13.39
N ALA A 392 -0.74 21.85 12.38
CA ALA A 392 0.60 21.96 11.80
C ALA A 392 0.53 22.38 10.33
N VAL A 393 1.54 23.14 9.87
CA VAL A 393 1.70 23.54 8.47
C VAL A 393 3.07 23.05 7.99
N PHE A 394 3.10 22.36 6.86
CA PHE A 394 4.29 22.03 6.11
C PHE A 394 4.38 23.03 4.94
N ASN A 395 5.25 24.04 5.09
CA ASN A 395 5.34 25.19 4.19
C ASN A 395 6.31 24.97 3.03
N GLY A 396 6.14 23.88 2.29
CA GLY A 396 6.90 23.56 1.08
C GLY A 396 8.28 22.96 1.33
N ASP A 397 8.80 22.30 0.30
CA ASP A 397 10.06 21.59 0.24
C ASP A 397 10.22 20.56 1.39
N CYS A 398 9.11 19.95 1.74
CA CYS A 398 9.03 18.91 2.78
C CYS A 398 8.98 17.50 2.16
N VAL A 399 8.28 17.36 1.00
CA VAL A 399 8.21 16.14 0.19
C VAL A 399 8.97 16.38 -1.11
N ASP A 400 10.28 16.33 -1.02
CA ASP A 400 11.22 16.73 -2.06
C ASP A 400 11.21 15.80 -3.27
N ASP A 401 11.12 16.35 -4.50
CA ASP A 401 11.28 15.67 -5.78
C ASP A 401 10.66 14.26 -5.84
N PRO A 402 9.34 14.07 -5.63
CA PRO A 402 8.74 12.75 -5.53
C PRO A 402 8.76 12.02 -6.87
N ALA A 403 9.40 10.85 -6.94
CA ALA A 403 9.54 10.06 -8.16
C ALA A 403 8.36 9.12 -8.41
N ASN A 404 7.69 8.67 -7.35
CA ASN A 404 6.61 7.68 -7.39
C ASN A 404 5.71 7.78 -6.14
N PRO A 405 4.53 7.13 -6.13
CA PRO A 405 3.61 7.14 -4.99
C PRO A 405 4.23 6.61 -3.70
N ASP A 406 5.05 5.56 -3.78
CA ASP A 406 5.62 4.92 -2.59
C ASP A 406 6.57 5.85 -1.84
N GLU A 407 7.37 6.61 -2.57
CA GLU A 407 8.26 7.62 -2.02
C GLU A 407 7.47 8.76 -1.36
N ALA A 408 6.45 9.28 -2.04
CA ALA A 408 5.58 10.31 -1.50
C ALA A 408 4.89 9.84 -0.20
N THR A 409 4.33 8.63 -0.19
CA THR A 409 3.68 8.02 0.97
C THR A 409 4.63 7.92 2.16
N ALA A 410 5.86 7.48 1.94
CA ALA A 410 6.84 7.30 3.02
C ALA A 410 7.11 8.62 3.75
N PHE A 411 7.33 9.71 3.00
CA PHE A 411 7.59 11.03 3.59
C PHE A 411 6.36 11.65 4.22
N ILE A 412 5.20 11.62 3.55
CA ILE A 412 3.94 12.14 4.11
C ILE A 412 3.58 11.41 5.41
N SER A 413 3.77 10.09 5.47
CA SER A 413 3.57 9.30 6.68
C SER A 413 4.50 9.73 7.82
N GLU A 414 5.80 9.89 7.53
CA GLU A 414 6.76 10.38 8.53
C GLU A 414 6.39 11.76 9.05
N LEU A 415 6.06 12.70 8.17
CA LEU A 415 5.69 14.06 8.53
C LEU A 415 4.43 14.10 9.39
N THR A 416 3.39 13.39 8.98
CA THR A 416 2.11 13.37 9.68
C THR A 416 2.20 12.65 11.02
N GLU A 417 2.94 11.55 11.11
CA GLU A 417 3.19 10.85 12.37
C GLU A 417 4.00 11.68 13.35
N GLY A 418 5.01 12.39 12.87
CA GLY A 418 5.87 13.24 13.70
C GLY A 418 5.13 14.37 14.40
N VAL A 419 4.05 14.87 13.82
CA VAL A 419 3.22 15.94 14.41
C VAL A 419 1.92 15.43 15.06
N GLY A 420 1.69 14.10 15.11
CA GLY A 420 0.45 13.53 15.63
C GLY A 420 -0.76 13.80 14.74
N GLY A 421 -0.57 13.68 13.43
CA GLY A 421 -1.56 13.98 12.38
C GLY A 421 -2.86 13.19 12.46
N ASP A 422 -2.88 12.09 13.23
CA ASP A 422 -4.09 11.33 13.53
C ASP A 422 -5.06 12.10 14.48
N ARG A 423 -4.60 13.14 15.16
CA ARG A 423 -5.38 13.98 16.10
C ARG A 423 -5.30 15.45 15.77
N ILE A 424 -4.20 15.88 15.19
CA ILE A 424 -3.90 17.28 14.88
C ILE A 424 -3.96 17.46 13.36
N PRO A 425 -4.87 18.33 12.84
CA PRO A 425 -4.95 18.58 11.42
C PRO A 425 -3.66 19.15 10.85
N VAL A 426 -3.28 18.70 9.66
CA VAL A 426 -2.10 19.18 8.94
C VAL A 426 -2.50 19.90 7.65
N PHE A 427 -1.79 20.97 7.34
CA PHE A 427 -1.88 21.68 6.06
C PHE A 427 -0.56 21.51 5.32
N PHE A 428 -0.66 21.01 4.11
CA PHE A 428 0.48 20.93 3.21
C PHE A 428 0.45 22.06 2.22
N MET A 429 1.56 22.76 2.08
CA MET A 429 1.79 23.76 1.05
C MET A 429 2.86 23.26 0.10
N ARG A 430 2.75 23.64 -1.15
CA ARG A 430 3.71 23.26 -2.17
C ARG A 430 4.88 24.28 -2.18
N GLY A 431 6.11 23.76 -2.13
CA GLY A 431 7.31 24.50 -2.48
C GLY A 431 7.72 24.23 -3.93
N ASN A 432 8.91 24.66 -4.30
CA ASN A 432 9.40 24.43 -5.65
C ASN A 432 9.96 23.01 -5.88
N HIS A 433 10.26 22.26 -4.83
CA HIS A 433 10.66 20.86 -4.97
C HIS A 433 9.48 19.88 -5.11
N GLU A 434 8.32 20.16 -4.54
CA GLU A 434 7.13 19.33 -4.73
C GLU A 434 6.61 19.30 -6.18
N ILE A 435 7.02 20.23 -7.03
CA ILE A 435 6.59 20.30 -8.44
C ILE A 435 7.56 19.64 -9.42
N ARG A 436 8.64 19.10 -8.93
CA ARG A 436 9.66 18.42 -9.72
C ARG A 436 9.41 16.91 -9.73
N ASN A 437 10.05 16.22 -10.69
CA ASN A 437 10.01 14.77 -10.85
C ASN A 437 8.62 14.20 -11.25
N ALA A 438 8.60 12.89 -11.52
CA ALA A 438 7.51 12.21 -12.22
C ALA A 438 6.18 12.16 -11.46
N TYR A 439 6.20 12.19 -10.12
CA TYR A 439 4.99 12.10 -9.30
C TYR A 439 4.50 13.45 -8.74
N SER A 440 5.06 14.56 -9.18
CA SER A 440 4.71 15.90 -8.66
C SER A 440 3.20 16.23 -8.73
N ILE A 441 2.53 15.88 -9.83
CA ILE A 441 1.08 16.07 -9.96
C ILE A 441 0.32 15.10 -9.05
N GLY A 442 0.81 13.88 -8.87
CA GLY A 442 0.19 12.86 -8.02
C GLY A 442 0.14 13.24 -6.53
N LEU A 443 0.99 14.16 -6.08
CA LEU A 443 0.92 14.67 -4.70
C LEU A 443 -0.43 15.29 -4.34
N ARG A 444 -1.18 15.81 -5.33
CA ARG A 444 -2.53 16.33 -5.10
C ARG A 444 -3.48 15.30 -4.51
N ASP A 445 -3.28 14.03 -4.81
CA ASP A 445 -4.14 12.96 -4.30
C ASP A 445 -3.93 12.72 -2.80
N HIS A 446 -2.72 13.00 -2.29
CA HIS A 446 -2.34 12.89 -0.87
C HIS A 446 -2.70 14.12 -0.04
N TYR A 447 -3.13 15.21 -0.67
CA TYR A 447 -3.45 16.46 0.01
C TYR A 447 -4.92 16.82 -0.15
N ASP A 448 -5.47 17.48 0.87
CA ASP A 448 -6.81 18.08 0.79
C ASP A 448 -6.69 19.61 0.89
N TYR A 449 -6.32 20.19 -0.23
CA TYR A 449 -6.11 21.63 -0.33
C TYR A 449 -7.37 22.44 -0.04
N VAL A 450 -7.20 23.59 0.60
CA VAL A 450 -8.29 24.53 0.86
C VAL A 450 -8.89 25.02 -0.47
N GLY A 451 -10.18 24.71 -0.72
CA GLY A 451 -10.86 25.08 -1.95
C GLY A 451 -10.34 24.35 -3.19
N ASP A 452 -9.70 23.18 -3.00
CA ASP A 452 -9.12 22.35 -4.06
C ASP A 452 -8.04 23.05 -4.92
N LYS A 453 -7.38 24.06 -4.34
CA LYS A 453 -6.27 24.78 -4.96
C LYS A 453 -5.02 24.78 -4.07
N THR A 454 -3.84 24.87 -4.66
CA THR A 454 -2.57 24.93 -3.94
C THR A 454 -2.39 26.25 -3.17
N TYR A 455 -3.34 27.18 -3.35
CA TYR A 455 -3.45 28.44 -2.62
C TYR A 455 -4.87 28.64 -2.11
N GLY A 456 -5.05 29.40 -1.05
CA GLY A 456 -6.38 29.65 -0.48
C GLY A 456 -6.30 30.40 0.82
N SER A 457 -7.43 30.50 1.51
CA SER A 457 -7.49 31.16 2.81
C SER A 457 -8.56 30.53 3.69
N PHE A 458 -8.34 30.58 5.00
CA PHE A 458 -9.27 30.07 5.98
C PHE A 458 -9.22 30.88 7.28
N ASN A 459 -10.27 30.76 8.08
CA ASN A 459 -10.27 31.29 9.43
C ASN A 459 -9.92 30.19 10.43
N TRP A 460 -9.02 30.50 11.35
CA TRP A 460 -8.88 29.74 12.58
C TRP A 460 -9.34 30.64 13.74
N GLY A 461 -10.55 30.39 14.18
CA GLY A 461 -11.24 31.34 15.06
C GLY A 461 -11.38 32.73 14.42
N ASP A 462 -10.89 33.75 15.11
CA ASP A 462 -10.91 35.13 14.68
C ASP A 462 -9.70 35.58 13.83
N THR A 463 -8.82 34.66 13.49
CA THR A 463 -7.61 34.91 12.68
C THR A 463 -7.78 34.42 11.26
N ARG A 464 -7.44 35.28 10.29
CA ARG A 464 -7.42 34.91 8.86
C ARG A 464 -6.03 34.46 8.45
N ILE A 465 -5.93 33.27 7.89
CA ILE A 465 -4.70 32.71 7.34
C ILE A 465 -4.85 32.66 5.83
N VAL A 466 -3.90 33.26 5.11
CA VAL A 466 -3.83 33.27 3.65
C VAL A 466 -2.59 32.50 3.23
N MET A 467 -2.79 31.50 2.39
CA MET A 467 -1.73 30.66 1.84
C MET A 467 -1.58 30.93 0.35
N LEU A 468 -0.35 31.17 -0.12
CA LEU A 468 -0.04 31.44 -1.51
C LEU A 468 0.99 30.44 -2.04
N ASP A 469 0.90 30.17 -3.33
CA ASP A 469 1.80 29.29 -4.06
C ASP A 469 2.53 30.07 -5.16
N CYS A 470 3.78 30.41 -4.95
CA CYS A 470 4.59 31.13 -5.95
C CYS A 470 4.96 30.26 -7.18
N GLY A 471 4.69 28.97 -7.14
CA GLY A 471 5.14 28.01 -8.12
C GLY A 471 6.64 27.75 -7.99
N GLU A 472 7.38 28.04 -9.02
CA GLU A 472 8.83 27.84 -9.09
C GLU A 472 9.58 29.18 -9.02
N ASP A 473 10.86 29.12 -8.71
CA ASP A 473 11.76 30.29 -8.62
C ASP A 473 12.28 30.77 -9.99
N LYS A 474 12.11 29.96 -11.06
CA LYS A 474 12.54 30.24 -12.42
C LYS A 474 11.37 30.61 -13.34
N LEU A 475 11.66 31.29 -14.44
CA LEU A 475 10.67 31.56 -15.50
C LEU A 475 10.21 30.27 -16.18
N ASP A 476 8.93 30.23 -16.62
CA ASP A 476 8.35 29.06 -17.31
C ASP A 476 9.13 28.69 -18.59
N SER A 477 9.82 29.66 -19.19
CA SER A 477 10.70 29.45 -20.36
C SER A 477 12.06 28.83 -20.02
N HIS A 478 12.36 28.60 -18.72
CA HIS A 478 13.64 28.02 -18.34
C HIS A 478 13.78 26.60 -18.87
N TRP A 479 14.94 26.28 -19.43
CA TRP A 479 15.19 25.02 -20.16
C TRP A 479 14.89 23.75 -19.35
N VAL A 480 15.05 23.80 -18.01
CA VAL A 480 14.82 22.63 -17.12
C VAL A 480 13.37 22.16 -17.10
N TYR A 481 12.41 22.98 -17.54
CA TYR A 481 10.99 22.64 -17.50
C TYR A 481 10.48 22.04 -18.82
N TYR A 482 11.27 22.09 -19.88
CA TYR A 482 10.91 21.55 -21.20
C TYR A 482 9.54 22.03 -21.72
N GLY A 483 9.06 23.21 -21.27
CA GLY A 483 7.74 23.73 -21.63
C GLY A 483 6.55 23.04 -20.96
N LEU A 484 6.79 22.34 -19.85
CA LEU A 484 5.75 21.58 -19.14
C LEU A 484 5.13 22.33 -17.95
N ASN A 485 5.56 23.58 -17.68
CA ASN A 485 5.05 24.42 -16.59
C ASN A 485 4.42 25.70 -17.12
N ASP A 486 3.36 26.18 -16.45
CA ASP A 486 2.73 27.49 -16.68
C ASP A 486 2.39 28.15 -15.34
N PHE A 487 3.42 28.54 -14.60
CA PHE A 487 3.26 29.23 -13.32
C PHE A 487 2.90 30.70 -13.49
N THR A 488 3.11 31.26 -14.67
CA THR A 488 2.68 32.62 -14.98
C THR A 488 1.16 32.75 -14.86
N GLN A 489 0.40 31.78 -15.38
CA GLN A 489 -1.06 31.74 -15.21
C GLN A 489 -1.44 31.57 -13.73
N LEU A 490 -0.83 30.62 -13.03
CA LEU A 490 -1.09 30.39 -11.60
C LEU A 490 -0.87 31.65 -10.76
N ARG A 491 0.20 32.42 -11.03
CA ARG A 491 0.49 33.69 -10.33
C ARG A 491 -0.53 34.77 -10.62
N ASN A 492 -1.01 34.87 -11.86
CA ASN A 492 -2.08 35.81 -12.24
C ASN A 492 -3.43 35.46 -11.59
N GLU A 493 -3.80 34.19 -11.53
CA GLU A 493 -5.01 33.74 -10.82
C GLU A 493 -4.96 34.12 -9.34
N GLN A 494 -3.80 34.04 -8.71
CA GLN A 494 -3.61 34.41 -7.31
C GLN A 494 -3.65 35.93 -7.10
N LEU A 495 -3.25 36.74 -8.07
CA LEU A 495 -3.46 38.19 -7.98
C LEU A 495 -4.95 38.54 -7.87
N ASP A 496 -5.81 37.88 -8.64
CA ASP A 496 -7.25 38.09 -8.58
C ASP A 496 -7.85 37.51 -7.29
N PHE A 497 -7.38 36.34 -6.87
CA PHE A 497 -7.72 35.79 -5.56
C PHE A 497 -7.37 36.75 -4.43
N LEU A 498 -6.18 37.31 -4.39
CA LEU A 498 -5.74 38.26 -3.34
C LEU A 498 -6.60 39.53 -3.30
N LYS A 499 -6.98 40.08 -4.46
CA LYS A 499 -7.90 41.24 -4.53
C LYS A 499 -9.27 40.89 -3.93
N GLN A 500 -9.83 39.75 -4.29
CA GLN A 500 -11.10 39.26 -3.78
C GLN A 500 -11.02 38.96 -2.29
N GLU A 501 -9.93 38.29 -1.87
CA GLU A 501 -9.69 37.92 -0.48
C GLU A 501 -9.66 39.13 0.43
N MET A 502 -8.84 40.13 0.13
CA MET A 502 -8.75 41.35 0.96
C MET A 502 -10.03 42.23 0.94
N ALA A 503 -10.89 42.04 -0.10
CA ALA A 503 -12.20 42.66 -0.15
C ALA A 503 -13.28 41.88 0.61
N SER A 504 -13.03 40.63 0.98
CA SER A 504 -14.00 39.71 1.59
C SER A 504 -14.45 40.18 2.98
N LYS A 505 -15.62 39.69 3.40
CA LYS A 505 -16.13 39.97 4.77
C LYS A 505 -15.29 39.21 5.81
N GLU A 506 -14.87 38.03 5.48
CA GLU A 506 -14.07 37.14 6.34
C GLU A 506 -12.73 37.80 6.67
N PHE A 507 -12.03 38.31 5.66
CA PHE A 507 -10.78 39.03 5.84
C PHE A 507 -10.97 40.30 6.69
N LYS A 508 -11.96 41.14 6.37
CA LYS A 508 -12.23 42.40 7.08
C LYS A 508 -12.67 42.23 8.53
N LYS A 509 -13.29 41.08 8.87
CA LYS A 509 -13.73 40.81 10.25
C LYS A 509 -12.64 40.19 11.12
N ALA A 510 -11.63 39.60 10.51
CA ALA A 510 -10.56 38.96 11.24
C ALA A 510 -9.76 39.96 12.08
N THR A 511 -9.38 39.57 13.29
CA THR A 511 -8.60 40.43 14.21
C THR A 511 -7.11 40.41 13.89
N LYS A 512 -6.65 39.33 13.27
CA LYS A 512 -5.26 39.13 12.82
C LYS A 512 -5.24 38.45 11.43
N HIS A 513 -4.19 38.75 10.67
CA HIS A 513 -3.99 38.25 9.33
C HIS A 513 -2.58 37.67 9.21
N ILE A 514 -2.46 36.40 8.88
CA ILE A 514 -1.19 35.69 8.69
C ILE A 514 -1.09 35.32 7.23
N LEU A 515 0.04 35.63 6.60
CA LEU A 515 0.38 35.21 5.26
C LEU A 515 1.40 34.08 5.34
N ILE A 516 1.19 33.00 4.61
CA ILE A 516 2.13 31.87 4.53
C ILE A 516 2.38 31.57 3.06
N HIS A 517 3.62 31.52 2.66
CA HIS A 517 4.03 31.05 1.33
C HIS A 517 5.50 30.62 1.35
N HIS A 518 5.85 29.68 0.51
CA HIS A 518 7.17 29.08 0.51
C HIS A 518 8.24 30.08 0.07
N ILE A 519 8.24 30.54 -1.19
CA ILE A 519 9.25 31.45 -1.73
C ILE A 519 8.97 32.89 -1.26
N PRO A 520 9.87 33.54 -0.50
CA PRO A 520 9.62 34.88 0.06
C PRO A 520 9.44 35.94 -1.02
N LEU A 521 8.46 36.84 -0.85
CA LEU A 521 8.33 38.03 -1.69
C LEU A 521 9.43 39.05 -1.40
N TYR A 522 9.83 39.16 -0.12
CA TYR A 522 10.86 40.05 0.38
C TYR A 522 11.92 39.22 1.11
N GLY A 523 13.21 39.54 0.90
CA GLY A 523 14.32 38.84 1.57
C GLY A 523 14.78 37.56 0.86
N ASN A 524 14.33 37.30 -0.35
CA ASN A 524 14.87 36.21 -1.18
C ASN A 524 16.23 36.58 -1.76
N TYR A 525 17.09 35.61 -2.04
CA TYR A 525 18.39 35.84 -2.70
C TYR A 525 18.26 36.41 -4.10
N GLU A 526 17.25 35.93 -4.84
CA GLU A 526 16.88 36.43 -6.14
C GLU A 526 15.53 37.16 -6.09
N LYS A 527 15.26 38.02 -7.07
CA LYS A 527 13.98 38.69 -7.17
C LYS A 527 12.86 37.66 -7.35
N ASN A 528 11.92 37.57 -6.39
CA ASN A 528 10.75 36.72 -6.51
C ASN A 528 9.89 37.15 -7.71
N LEU A 529 9.53 36.21 -8.57
CA LEU A 529 8.77 36.46 -9.81
C LEU A 529 7.36 37.01 -9.54
N CYS A 530 6.82 36.81 -8.34
CA CYS A 530 5.51 37.33 -7.94
C CYS A 530 5.55 38.80 -7.53
N ILE A 531 6.73 39.39 -7.27
CA ILE A 531 6.82 40.76 -6.75
C ILE A 531 6.29 41.80 -7.75
N ASP A 532 6.51 41.59 -9.05
CA ASP A 532 6.03 42.49 -10.09
C ASP A 532 4.50 42.43 -10.25
N LEU A 533 3.87 41.30 -9.93
CA LEU A 533 2.41 41.10 -10.01
C LEU A 533 1.71 41.51 -8.72
N TRP A 534 2.21 41.03 -7.58
CA TRP A 534 1.55 41.16 -6.28
C TRP A 534 2.06 42.35 -5.47
N GLY A 535 3.28 42.87 -5.73
CA GLY A 535 3.99 43.81 -4.88
C GLY A 535 3.19 45.05 -4.53
N LYS A 536 2.59 45.74 -5.52
CA LYS A 536 1.76 46.94 -5.28
C LYS A 536 0.56 46.68 -4.37
N LEU A 537 0.01 45.49 -4.42
CA LEU A 537 -1.09 45.07 -3.56
C LEU A 537 -0.56 44.77 -2.15
N MET A 538 0.57 44.08 -2.07
CA MET A 538 1.21 43.67 -0.82
C MET A 538 1.79 44.82 -0.04
N GLU A 539 2.26 45.92 -0.69
CA GLU A 539 2.68 47.17 -0.04
C GLU A 539 1.60 47.80 0.84
N LYS A 540 0.32 47.51 0.59
CA LYS A 540 -0.82 48.01 1.32
C LYS A 540 -1.58 46.97 2.11
N ALA A 541 -1.19 45.69 1.95
CA ALA A 541 -1.90 44.60 2.57
C ALA A 541 -1.72 44.62 4.11
N PRO A 542 -2.83 44.51 4.88
CA PRO A 542 -2.79 44.63 6.33
C PRO A 542 -2.47 43.30 7.01
N PHE A 543 -1.47 42.58 6.50
CA PHE A 543 -0.98 41.40 7.21
C PHE A 543 -0.21 41.77 8.46
N ASN A 544 -0.32 40.93 9.48
CA ASN A 544 0.45 41.07 10.72
C ASN A 544 1.85 40.49 10.57
N VAL A 545 1.99 39.43 9.76
CA VAL A 545 3.26 38.74 9.53
C VAL A 545 3.18 37.90 8.25
N SER A 546 4.31 37.71 7.57
CA SER A 546 4.53 36.70 6.53
C SER A 546 5.49 35.65 7.04
N LEU A 547 5.13 34.36 6.90
CA LEU A 547 5.95 33.20 7.23
C LEU A 547 6.40 32.53 5.94
N ASN A 548 7.69 32.43 5.74
CA ASN A 548 8.33 32.02 4.50
C ASN A 548 9.40 30.96 4.74
N ALA A 549 10.04 30.50 3.66
CA ALA A 549 10.95 29.38 3.57
C ALA A 549 11.97 29.55 2.44
N HIS A 550 12.40 28.50 1.75
CA HIS A 550 13.13 28.46 0.46
C HIS A 550 14.61 28.85 0.52
N THR A 551 15.00 29.86 1.27
CA THR A 551 16.39 30.34 1.26
C THR A 551 17.35 29.46 2.06
N HIS A 552 16.80 28.54 2.87
CA HIS A 552 17.53 27.66 3.80
C HIS A 552 18.27 28.40 4.93
N ASP A 553 18.19 29.74 4.96
CA ASP A 553 18.77 30.57 6.02
C ASP A 553 17.67 31.30 6.80
N TYR A 554 17.74 31.16 8.12
CA TYR A 554 16.83 31.91 8.98
C TYR A 554 17.05 33.43 8.85
N ALA A 555 15.96 34.16 8.60
CA ALA A 555 15.99 35.62 8.59
C ALA A 555 14.73 36.25 9.22
N PHE A 556 14.88 37.40 9.83
CA PHE A 556 13.79 38.23 10.28
C PHE A 556 13.95 39.65 9.76
N HIS A 557 12.98 40.12 8.99
CA HIS A 557 12.94 41.48 8.44
C HIS A 557 11.77 42.26 9.06
N PRO A 558 12.05 43.27 9.86
CA PRO A 558 11.01 44.16 10.38
C PRO A 558 10.22 44.83 9.26
N LYS A 559 9.01 45.29 9.58
CA LYS A 559 8.21 46.11 8.67
C LYS A 559 9.03 47.33 8.18
N GLY A 560 9.05 47.54 6.88
CA GLY A 560 9.69 48.67 6.19
C GLY A 560 11.15 48.44 5.78
N GLU A 561 11.85 47.41 6.29
CA GLU A 561 13.26 47.16 6.01
C GLU A 561 13.54 46.91 4.54
N LEU A 562 12.69 46.12 3.90
CA LEU A 562 12.81 45.70 2.48
C LEU A 562 11.69 46.32 1.61
N GLY A 563 11.00 47.36 2.06
CA GLY A 563 9.80 47.88 1.43
C GLY A 563 8.53 47.07 1.76
N ASN A 564 8.62 46.10 2.64
CA ASN A 564 7.53 45.27 3.16
C ASN A 564 6.62 46.05 4.12
N ASN A 565 5.30 45.86 4.00
CA ASN A 565 4.31 46.51 4.89
C ASN A 565 4.07 45.75 6.21
N TYR A 566 4.63 44.59 6.37
CA TYR A 566 4.51 43.68 7.52
C TYR A 566 5.84 42.97 7.79
N PRO A 567 6.09 42.46 8.99
CA PRO A 567 7.28 41.68 9.30
C PRO A 567 7.33 40.41 8.44
N VAL A 568 8.54 40.06 7.99
CA VAL A 568 8.81 38.83 7.18
C VAL A 568 9.72 37.94 7.99
N ILE A 569 9.32 36.69 8.16
CA ILE A 569 10.10 35.63 8.82
C ILE A 569 10.37 34.55 7.82
N ILE A 570 11.64 34.24 7.63
CA ILE A 570 12.08 33.17 6.73
C ILE A 570 12.66 32.05 7.59
N GLY A 571 12.16 30.83 7.43
CA GLY A 571 12.67 29.65 8.13
C GLY A 571 13.99 29.17 7.58
N GLY A 572 14.74 28.45 8.38
CA GLY A 572 15.98 27.80 7.96
C GLY A 572 15.74 26.52 7.15
N GLY A 573 16.79 25.94 6.61
CA GLY A 573 16.73 24.77 5.75
C GLY A 573 16.79 23.41 6.45
N TYR A 574 17.23 22.41 5.73
CA TYR A 574 17.21 21.00 6.16
C TYR A 574 18.43 20.59 7.01
N GLN A 575 19.49 21.39 7.02
CA GLN A 575 20.70 21.04 7.77
C GLN A 575 20.46 21.24 9.26
N MET A 576 20.98 20.35 10.09
CA MET A 576 20.76 20.37 11.55
C MET A 576 21.11 21.71 12.20
N ASP A 577 22.10 22.43 11.68
CA ASP A 577 22.54 23.73 12.22
C ASP A 577 21.70 24.91 11.74
N SER A 578 20.99 24.79 10.62
CA SER A 578 20.14 25.87 10.06
C SER A 578 18.65 25.62 10.25
N ALA A 579 18.22 24.37 10.44
CA ALA A 579 16.82 24.00 10.50
C ALA A 579 16.04 24.70 11.62
N THR A 580 14.80 25.07 11.30
CA THR A 580 13.92 25.78 12.24
C THR A 580 12.52 25.23 12.25
N VAL A 581 11.82 25.43 13.39
CA VAL A 581 10.38 25.33 13.51
C VAL A 581 9.82 26.66 14.02
N MET A 582 8.78 27.17 13.35
CA MET A 582 8.09 28.37 13.77
C MET A 582 6.85 28.02 14.58
N ILE A 583 6.63 28.72 15.68
CA ILE A 583 5.47 28.53 16.56
C ILE A 583 4.64 29.81 16.53
N ILE A 584 3.40 29.69 16.07
CA ILE A 584 2.41 30.74 16.08
C ILE A 584 1.62 30.63 17.38
N LYS A 585 1.59 31.69 18.20
CA LYS A 585 0.74 31.75 19.38
C LYS A 585 -0.19 32.96 19.29
N LYS A 586 -1.48 32.72 19.26
CA LYS A 586 -2.52 33.73 19.32
C LYS A 586 -3.19 33.68 20.69
N LYS A 587 -3.25 34.80 21.40
CA LYS A 587 -3.91 34.92 22.70
C LYS A 587 -4.67 36.25 22.78
N GLY A 588 -5.99 36.20 22.73
CA GLY A 588 -6.81 37.40 22.61
C GLY A 588 -6.37 38.24 21.41
N LYS A 589 -5.93 39.49 21.63
CA LYS A 589 -5.42 40.39 20.58
C LYS A 589 -3.94 40.21 20.26
N GLU A 590 -3.20 39.49 21.09
CA GLU A 590 -1.77 39.25 20.90
C GLU A 590 -1.53 38.15 19.88
N LEU A 591 -0.68 38.43 18.89
CA LEU A 591 -0.14 37.45 17.97
C LEU A 591 1.38 37.43 18.13
N ARG A 592 1.93 36.26 18.50
CA ARG A 592 3.35 36.09 18.80
C ARG A 592 3.93 34.98 17.95
N ILE A 593 5.09 35.24 17.36
CA ILE A 593 5.85 34.22 16.61
C ILE A 593 7.12 33.93 17.38
N LYS A 594 7.34 32.61 17.62
CA LYS A 594 8.58 32.11 18.18
C LYS A 594 9.24 31.19 17.15
N VAL A 595 10.54 31.34 16.96
CA VAL A 595 11.33 30.46 16.08
C VAL A 595 12.37 29.72 16.91
N LEU A 596 12.39 28.42 16.81
CA LEU A 596 13.38 27.55 17.44
C LEU A 596 14.23 26.86 16.37
N ASN A 597 15.53 26.70 16.64
CA ASN A 597 16.36 25.82 15.82
C ASN A 597 16.28 24.36 16.32
N ALA A 598 16.91 23.44 15.61
CA ALA A 598 16.91 22.02 15.95
C ALA A 598 17.59 21.70 17.30
N LYS A 599 18.41 22.62 17.85
CA LYS A 599 19.03 22.50 19.17
C LYS A 599 18.15 23.01 20.31
N GLY A 600 17.00 23.65 20.00
CA GLY A 600 16.06 24.25 20.96
C GLY A 600 16.41 25.68 21.34
N GLU A 601 17.35 26.30 20.67
CA GLU A 601 17.68 27.72 20.88
C GLU A 601 16.59 28.59 20.26
N THR A 602 16.21 29.65 20.97
CA THR A 602 15.24 30.63 20.50
C THR A 602 15.93 31.67 19.62
N LEU A 603 15.62 31.66 18.33
CA LEU A 603 16.13 32.63 17.34
C LEU A 603 15.26 33.89 17.28
N LEU A 604 13.96 33.75 17.52
CA LEU A 604 13.00 34.83 17.60
C LEU A 604 11.94 34.51 18.64
N ASP A 605 11.49 35.54 19.38
CA ASP A 605 10.29 35.49 20.21
C ASP A 605 9.69 36.90 20.24
N LYS A 606 8.72 37.16 19.35
CA LYS A 606 8.25 38.52 19.07
C LYS A 606 6.75 38.59 18.85
N GLU A 607 6.13 39.62 19.38
CA GLU A 607 4.77 40.06 19.06
C GLU A 607 4.76 40.77 17.70
N VAL A 608 3.74 40.49 16.84
CA VAL A 608 3.60 40.97 15.46
C VAL A 608 2.20 41.49 15.17
#